data_bdd4c2b0606ba48f442e839b25295e76
#
_entry.id   bdd4c2b0606ba48f442e839b25295e76
#
_cell.length_a   1.000
_cell.length_b   1.000
_cell.length_c   1.000
_cell.angle_alpha   90.00
_cell.angle_beta   90.00
_cell.angle_gamma   90.00
#
_symmetry.space_group_name_H-M   'P 1'
#
loop_
_entity.id
_entity.type
_entity.pdbx_description
1 polymer ?
#
loop_
_entity_poly.entity_id
_entity_poly.type
_entity_poly.pdbx_seq_one_letter_code
_entity_poly.pdbx_strand_id
1 'polypeptide(L)'
;MFEARLDMFRNRLVKVYRHLGRQARRQGIECYRLYDHDLPEFPIRIELYGEQVYLSEYKRYHGMSEEVHEQWLDAVYQVIAEILELSTDRIYGKLRQRK
;
A
#
# COMPACT_ATOMS: atom_id res chain seq x y z
N MET A 1 7.83 14.18 9.25
CA MET A 1 8.43 13.09 9.97
C MET A 1 8.60 11.84 9.11
N PHE A 2 7.58 11.43 8.36
CA PHE A 2 7.74 10.27 7.47
C PHE A 2 8.07 10.65 6.04
N GLU A 3 8.25 11.90 5.73
CA GLU A 3 8.27 12.35 4.33
C GLU A 3 9.32 11.63 3.49
N ALA A 4 10.52 11.50 4.05
CA ALA A 4 11.59 10.85 3.28
C ALA A 4 11.27 9.39 3.01
N ARG A 5 10.72 8.72 4.01
CA ARG A 5 10.38 7.31 3.85
C ARG A 5 9.17 7.12 2.95
N LEU A 6 8.23 8.06 3.02
CA LEU A 6 7.09 8.02 2.13
C LEU A 6 7.52 8.19 0.68
N ASP A 7 8.54 9.00 0.44
CA ASP A 7 9.05 9.15 -0.91
C ASP A 7 9.62 7.84 -1.42
N MET A 8 10.33 7.12 -0.56
CA MET A 8 10.83 5.80 -0.94
C MET A 8 9.70 4.85 -1.28
N PHE A 9 8.66 4.86 -0.46
CA PHE A 9 7.50 4.01 -0.69
C PHE A 9 6.80 4.40 -1.99
N ARG A 10 6.62 5.70 -2.20
CA ARG A 10 5.98 6.19 -3.40
C ARG A 10 6.76 5.77 -4.64
N ASN A 11 8.07 5.95 -4.62
CA ASN A 11 8.90 5.61 -5.78
C ASN A 11 8.83 4.12 -6.06
N ARG A 12 8.87 3.32 -5.01
CA ARG A 12 8.80 1.88 -5.18
C ARG A 12 7.45 1.47 -5.74
N LEU A 13 6.38 2.06 -5.22
CA LEU A 13 5.03 1.70 -5.64
C LEU A 13 4.79 2.09 -7.09
N VAL A 14 5.27 3.27 -7.48
CA VAL A 14 5.13 3.68 -8.88
C VAL A 14 5.82 2.69 -9.80
N LYS A 15 7.00 2.27 -9.41
CA LYS A 15 7.78 1.36 -10.24
C LYS A 15 7.08 0.01 -10.40
N VAL A 16 6.66 -0.57 -9.28
CA VAL A 16 6.03 -1.89 -9.35
C VAL A 16 4.67 -1.82 -10.02
N TYR A 17 3.92 -0.75 -9.78
CA TYR A 17 2.60 -0.61 -10.40
C TYR A 17 2.74 -0.48 -11.92
N ARG A 18 3.72 0.28 -12.37
CA ARG A 18 3.94 0.44 -13.81
C ARG A 18 4.31 -0.88 -14.45
N HIS A 19 5.19 -1.62 -13.80
CA HIS A 19 5.67 -2.88 -14.35
C HIS A 19 4.59 -3.97 -14.29
N LEU A 20 4.04 -4.20 -13.11
CA LEU A 20 3.05 -5.26 -12.93
C LEU A 20 1.74 -4.93 -13.59
N GLY A 21 1.37 -3.65 -13.60
CA GLY A 21 0.14 -3.23 -14.26
C GLY A 21 0.18 -3.49 -15.75
N ARG A 22 1.34 -3.25 -16.35
CA ARG A 22 1.50 -3.52 -17.78
C ARG A 22 1.36 -5.01 -18.06
N GLN A 23 1.99 -5.84 -17.25
CA GLN A 23 1.88 -7.28 -17.41
C GLN A 23 0.45 -7.77 -17.20
N ALA A 24 -0.20 -7.24 -16.18
CA ALA A 24 -1.57 -7.66 -15.88
C ALA A 24 -2.52 -7.32 -17.01
N ARG A 25 -2.38 -6.13 -17.56
CA ARG A 25 -3.23 -5.72 -18.69
C ARG A 25 -2.99 -6.59 -19.91
N ARG A 26 -1.72 -6.93 -20.13
CA ARG A 26 -1.37 -7.77 -21.27
C ARG A 26 -1.98 -9.17 -21.15
N GLN A 27 -2.07 -9.67 -19.93
CA GLN A 27 -2.58 -11.00 -19.69
C GLN A 27 -4.05 -11.04 -19.29
N GLY A 28 -4.69 -9.88 -19.21
CA GLY A 28 -6.09 -9.83 -18.83
C GLY A 28 -6.34 -10.13 -17.38
N ILE A 29 -5.37 -9.86 -16.53
CA ILE A 29 -5.49 -10.12 -15.11
C ILE A 29 -5.92 -8.86 -14.39
N GLU A 30 -6.97 -8.96 -13.58
CA GLU A 30 -7.48 -7.82 -12.84
C GLU A 30 -7.19 -7.89 -11.36
N CYS A 31 -6.75 -9.03 -10.87
CA CYS A 31 -6.47 -9.23 -9.45
C CYS A 31 -5.04 -9.69 -9.29
N TYR A 32 -4.25 -8.91 -8.57
CA TYR A 32 -2.87 -9.30 -8.37
C TYR A 32 -2.30 -8.55 -7.17
N ARG A 33 -1.23 -9.10 -6.64
CA ARG A 33 -0.53 -8.50 -5.51
C ARG A 33 0.42 -7.46 -6.02
N LEU A 34 0.24 -6.24 -5.56
CA LEU A 34 1.03 -5.12 -6.04
C LEU A 34 2.29 -4.91 -5.21
N TYR A 35 2.18 -5.11 -3.90
CA TYR A 35 3.26 -4.81 -3.00
C TYR A 35 3.18 -5.77 -1.83
N ASP A 36 4.33 -6.28 -1.37
CA ASP A 36 4.35 -7.22 -0.28
C ASP A 36 5.62 -7.03 0.54
N HIS A 37 5.59 -6.05 1.44
CA HIS A 37 6.68 -5.79 2.36
C HIS A 37 8.00 -5.57 1.62
N ASP A 38 7.93 -4.89 0.48
CA ASP A 38 9.13 -4.66 -0.33
C ASP A 38 10.14 -3.79 0.40
N LEU A 39 9.66 -2.90 1.24
CA LEU A 39 10.51 -2.05 2.05
C LEU A 39 10.29 -2.37 3.52
N PRO A 40 11.36 -2.51 4.29
CA PRO A 40 11.20 -2.88 5.71
C PRO A 40 10.39 -1.88 6.51
N GLU A 41 10.46 -0.61 6.14
CA GLU A 41 9.73 0.43 6.87
C GLU A 41 8.24 0.39 6.60
N PHE A 42 7.82 -0.36 5.59
CA PHE A 42 6.40 -0.46 5.22
C PHE A 42 5.99 -1.92 5.17
N PRO A 43 5.77 -2.54 6.31
CA PRO A 43 5.42 -3.97 6.36
C PRO A 43 3.94 -4.17 6.10
N ILE A 44 3.55 -3.96 4.87
CA ILE A 44 2.15 -4.08 4.46
C ILE A 44 2.10 -4.87 3.17
N ARG A 45 0.91 -5.35 2.87
CA ARG A 45 0.63 -6.02 1.62
C ARG A 45 -0.49 -5.27 0.92
N ILE A 46 -0.31 -5.01 -0.36
CA ILE A 46 -1.30 -4.29 -1.15
C ILE A 46 -1.71 -5.19 -2.30
N GLU A 47 -3.00 -5.49 -2.37
CA GLU A 47 -3.55 -6.33 -3.41
C GLU A 47 -4.63 -5.58 -4.16
N LEU A 48 -4.60 -5.69 -5.48
CA LEU A 48 -5.58 -5.06 -6.34
C LEU A 48 -6.64 -6.07 -6.75
N TYR A 49 -7.89 -5.66 -6.69
CA TYR A 49 -9.02 -6.46 -7.15
C TYR A 49 -9.90 -5.55 -8.00
N GLY A 50 -9.59 -5.48 -9.29
CA GLY A 50 -10.28 -4.54 -10.16
C GLY A 50 -9.98 -3.12 -9.75
N GLU A 51 -11.00 -2.40 -9.32
CA GLU A 51 -10.83 -1.03 -8.86
C GLU A 51 -10.79 -0.90 -7.36
N GLN A 52 -10.59 -2.00 -6.66
CA GLN A 52 -10.54 -1.98 -5.21
C GLN A 52 -9.18 -2.44 -4.75
N VAL A 53 -8.76 -1.92 -3.60
CA VAL A 53 -7.45 -2.19 -3.06
C VAL A 53 -7.61 -2.76 -1.66
N TYR A 54 -6.92 -3.85 -1.40
CA TYR A 54 -6.91 -4.45 -0.06
C TYR A 54 -5.53 -4.30 0.53
N LEU A 55 -5.48 -3.68 1.69
CA LEU A 55 -4.23 -3.43 2.38
C LEU A 55 -4.22 -4.21 3.67
N SER A 56 -3.20 -5.00 3.87
CA SER A 56 -3.03 -5.78 5.10
C SER A 56 -1.75 -5.34 5.78
N GLU A 57 -1.81 -5.14 7.09
CA GLU A 57 -0.62 -4.82 7.85
C GLU A 57 -0.11 -6.09 8.48
N TYR A 58 1.19 -6.35 8.29
CA TYR A 58 1.78 -7.51 8.92
C TYR A 58 2.03 -7.25 10.38
N LYS A 59 2.46 -6.04 10.70
CA LYS A 59 2.90 -5.77 12.04
C LYS A 59 2.94 -4.28 12.27
N ARG A 60 2.61 -3.89 13.48
CA ARG A 60 2.72 -2.50 13.85
C ARG A 60 4.15 -2.15 14.16
N TYR A 61 4.54 -0.93 13.85
CA TYR A 61 5.84 -0.43 14.21
C TYR A 61 5.95 -0.31 15.72
N HIS A 62 7.02 -0.85 16.26
CA HIS A 62 7.32 -0.66 17.66
C HIS A 62 7.64 0.80 17.94
N GLY A 63 7.18 1.28 19.08
CA GLY A 63 7.49 2.63 19.49
C GLY A 63 6.60 3.67 18.85
N MET A 64 5.72 3.26 17.96
CA MET A 64 4.80 4.19 17.33
C MET A 64 3.50 4.22 18.11
N SER A 65 3.08 5.40 18.52
CA SER A 65 1.82 5.53 19.22
C SER A 65 0.68 5.28 18.26
N GLU A 66 -0.51 5.07 18.81
CA GLU A 66 -1.69 4.85 17.95
C GLU A 66 -1.96 6.05 17.09
N GLU A 67 -1.78 7.22 17.66
CA GLU A 67 -2.02 8.46 16.94
C GLU A 67 -1.07 8.58 15.75
N VAL A 68 0.20 8.33 16.00
CA VAL A 68 1.19 8.41 14.94
C VAL A 68 0.96 7.32 13.91
N HIS A 69 0.56 6.14 14.36
CA HIS A 69 0.28 5.04 13.44
C HIS A 69 -0.88 5.38 12.51
N GLU A 70 -1.91 6.03 13.04
CA GLU A 70 -3.03 6.44 12.20
C GLU A 70 -2.61 7.47 11.17
N GLN A 71 -1.76 8.41 11.57
CA GLN A 71 -1.27 9.41 10.64
C GLN A 71 -0.43 8.75 9.55
N TRP A 72 0.38 7.79 9.94
CA TRP A 72 1.20 7.06 8.99
C TRP A 72 0.33 6.30 8.00
N LEU A 73 -0.69 5.64 8.51
CA LEU A 73 -1.59 4.85 7.67
C LEU A 73 -2.36 5.75 6.71
N ASP A 74 -2.82 6.90 7.19
CA ASP A 74 -3.49 7.86 6.33
C ASP A 74 -2.57 8.30 5.20
N ALA A 75 -1.31 8.56 5.52
CA ALA A 75 -0.35 8.98 4.51
C ALA A 75 -0.13 7.89 3.49
N VAL A 76 -0.06 6.64 3.93
CA VAL A 76 0.09 5.51 3.03
C VAL A 76 -1.12 5.40 2.11
N TYR A 77 -2.31 5.53 2.66
CA TYR A 77 -3.55 5.49 1.87
C TYR A 77 -3.54 6.57 0.81
N GLN A 78 -3.11 7.77 1.17
CA GLN A 78 -3.08 8.87 0.21
C GLN A 78 -2.13 8.59 -0.94
N VAL A 79 -0.97 8.02 -0.63
CA VAL A 79 0.00 7.70 -1.66
C VAL A 79 -0.58 6.64 -2.60
N ILE A 80 -1.20 5.61 -2.06
CA ILE A 80 -1.77 4.55 -2.88
C ILE A 80 -2.87 5.11 -3.78
N ALA A 81 -3.77 5.89 -3.21
CA ALA A 81 -4.88 6.46 -3.96
C ALA A 81 -4.37 7.35 -5.09
N GLU A 82 -3.34 8.13 -4.78
CA GLU A 82 -2.77 9.03 -5.76
C GLU A 82 -2.16 8.27 -6.94
N ILE A 83 -1.38 7.25 -6.64
CA ILE A 83 -0.68 6.51 -7.68
C ILE A 83 -1.66 5.70 -8.53
N LEU A 84 -2.63 5.08 -7.90
CA LEU A 84 -3.57 4.24 -8.61
C LEU A 84 -4.76 5.05 -9.16
N GLU A 85 -4.82 6.34 -8.82
CA GLU A 85 -5.89 7.23 -9.30
C GLU A 85 -7.25 6.73 -8.86
N LEU A 86 -7.33 6.37 -7.59
CA LEU A 86 -8.56 5.90 -6.98
C LEU A 86 -8.88 6.76 -5.78
N SER A 87 -10.15 6.72 -5.38
CA SER A 87 -10.54 7.35 -4.13
C SER A 87 -10.09 6.49 -2.97
N THR A 88 -9.76 7.12 -1.84
CA THR A 88 -9.38 6.35 -0.66
C THR A 88 -10.51 5.45 -0.18
N ASP A 89 -11.75 5.73 -0.60
CA ASP A 89 -12.88 4.86 -0.29
C ASP A 89 -12.72 3.47 -0.86
N ARG A 90 -11.90 3.33 -1.88
CA ARG A 90 -11.68 2.04 -2.52
C ARG A 90 -10.59 1.23 -1.85
N ILE A 91 -9.97 1.76 -0.80
CA ILE A 91 -8.91 1.06 -0.10
C ILE A 91 -9.46 0.50 1.19
N TYR A 92 -9.40 -0.82 1.34
CA TYR A 92 -9.91 -1.52 2.51
C TYR A 92 -8.75 -2.04 3.32
N GLY A 93 -8.57 -1.48 4.49
CA GLY A 93 -7.48 -1.87 5.36
C GLY A 93 -7.86 -3.02 6.26
N LYS A 94 -6.90 -3.87 6.56
CA LYS A 94 -7.11 -4.99 7.44
C LYS A 94 -5.89 -5.15 8.33
N LEU A 95 -6.13 -5.23 9.62
CA LEU A 95 -5.07 -5.44 10.57
C LEU A 95 -4.87 -6.91 10.76
N ARG A 96 -3.67 -7.38 10.55
CA ARG A 96 -3.40 -8.79 10.63
C ARG A 96 -2.75 -9.19 11.92
N GLN A 97 -2.70 -8.35 12.87
CA GLN A 97 -2.09 -8.75 14.04
C GLN A 97 -2.97 -9.36 14.98
N ARG A 98 -3.19 -9.74 15.48
CA ARG A 98 -3.96 -10.10 16.31
C ARG A 98 -3.83 -10.98 16.91
N LYS A 99 -3.69 -11.03 17.41
CA LYS A 99 -3.58 -11.64 17.87
C LYS A 99 -3.60 -11.98 18.14
#